data_874120135e677b5611265d1fb7f44ff4
#
_entry.id   874120135e677b5611265d1fb7f44ff4
#
_cell.length_a   1.000
_cell.length_b   1.000
_cell.length_c   1.000
_cell.angle_alpha   90.00
_cell.angle_beta   90.00
_cell.angle_gamma   90.00
#
_symmetry.space_group_name_H-M   'P 1'
#
loop_
_entity.id
_entity.type
_entity.pdbx_description
1 polymer ?
#
loop_
_entity_poly.entity_id
_entity_poly.type
_entity_poly.pdbx_seq_one_letter_code
_entity_poly.pdbx_strand_id
1 'polypeptide(L)'
;MSAESHIAVLMGGWSPEREISLISGAKCAEALRALDYQVSEIDVTRQLDTQLGEEKPDVCFNALHGVGGEDGEVQGLLEVLEIPYTHSGVRASALAMDKHLSKQIFAAAGLPVAQSVLVEGAVSGHPMTPPYVVKPVNQGSSVGIDIVSDGSIAVPDSLSQTGWAFEGVAMVEKYIAGHELTCAVMGETALDVMEIVPVNGWYDYRAKYDDGGSRHECPAEIDAGLANRIQHISLEAHMLLGCRGVTRADFRYDAAQDVLVLLEINTQPGMTPVSLVPEMAAYRGIDFNQLVQWIVEDASCRR
;
A
#
# COMPACT_ATOMS: atom_id res chain seq x y z
N MET A 1 -24.65 6.50 -5.44
CA MET A 1 -24.78 5.56 -6.58
C MET A 1 -26.12 4.84 -6.50
N SER A 2 -26.74 4.39 -7.61
CA SER A 2 -28.00 3.62 -7.54
C SER A 2 -27.68 2.12 -7.46
N ALA A 3 -28.62 1.32 -6.88
CA ALA A 3 -28.49 -0.15 -6.86
C ALA A 3 -28.48 -0.77 -8.29
N GLU A 4 -28.92 -0.02 -9.30
CA GLU A 4 -28.89 -0.45 -10.71
C GLU A 4 -27.52 -0.23 -11.38
N SER A 5 -26.54 0.43 -10.70
CA SER A 5 -25.24 0.71 -11.28
C SER A 5 -24.46 -0.59 -11.52
N HIS A 6 -23.86 -0.70 -12.71
CA HIS A 6 -22.98 -1.81 -13.08
C HIS A 6 -21.55 -1.53 -12.66
N ILE A 7 -21.01 -2.33 -11.76
CA ILE A 7 -19.67 -2.20 -11.21
C ILE A 7 -18.80 -3.32 -11.75
N ALA A 8 -17.71 -2.95 -12.43
CA ALA A 8 -16.68 -3.90 -12.79
C ALA A 8 -15.60 -3.95 -11.68
N VAL A 9 -15.42 -5.11 -11.07
CA VAL A 9 -14.33 -5.35 -10.13
C VAL A 9 -13.10 -5.80 -10.92
N LEU A 10 -12.07 -4.94 -10.94
CA LEU A 10 -10.80 -5.20 -11.60
C LEU A 10 -9.90 -5.99 -10.65
N MET A 11 -9.50 -7.20 -11.03
CA MET A 11 -8.69 -8.09 -10.20
C MET A 11 -7.70 -8.89 -11.04
N GLY A 12 -6.80 -9.62 -10.40
CA GLY A 12 -5.78 -10.42 -11.07
C GLY A 12 -4.60 -9.55 -11.54
N GLY A 13 -4.56 -9.25 -12.83
CA GLY A 13 -3.47 -8.48 -13.43
C GLY A 13 -2.19 -9.30 -13.62
N TRP A 14 -1.07 -8.64 -13.80
CA TRP A 14 0.22 -9.24 -14.17
C TRP A 14 1.34 -9.04 -13.14
N SER A 15 1.02 -8.45 -11.99
CA SER A 15 2.00 -8.27 -10.91
C SER A 15 2.26 -9.59 -10.16
N PRO A 16 3.36 -9.70 -9.40
CA PRO A 16 3.58 -10.82 -8.50
C PRO A 16 2.49 -11.00 -7.43
N GLU A 17 1.68 -9.96 -7.19
CA GLU A 17 0.59 -9.93 -6.20
C GLU A 17 -0.77 -10.38 -6.80
N ARG A 18 -0.76 -10.95 -8.02
CA ARG A 18 -1.96 -11.41 -8.73
C ARG A 18 -2.92 -12.26 -7.88
N GLU A 19 -2.40 -13.23 -7.16
CA GLU A 19 -3.24 -14.12 -6.34
C GLU A 19 -3.96 -13.37 -5.21
N ILE A 20 -3.28 -12.40 -4.59
CA ILE A 20 -3.88 -11.55 -3.55
C ILE A 20 -4.95 -10.64 -4.15
N SER A 21 -4.72 -10.13 -5.35
CA SER A 21 -5.68 -9.34 -6.09
C SER A 21 -6.95 -10.14 -6.42
N LEU A 22 -6.82 -11.39 -6.84
CA LEU A 22 -7.96 -12.28 -7.10
C LEU A 22 -8.79 -12.52 -5.84
N ILE A 23 -8.14 -12.76 -4.69
CA ILE A 23 -8.83 -12.96 -3.40
C ILE A 23 -9.55 -11.68 -2.96
N SER A 24 -8.85 -10.53 -2.99
CA SER A 24 -9.41 -9.22 -2.66
C SER A 24 -10.61 -8.87 -3.55
N GLY A 25 -10.44 -9.02 -4.87
CA GLY A 25 -11.49 -8.73 -5.86
C GLY A 25 -12.72 -9.59 -5.68
N ALA A 26 -12.55 -10.91 -5.49
CA ALA A 26 -13.67 -11.82 -5.26
C ALA A 26 -14.47 -11.44 -3.99
N LYS A 27 -13.78 -11.04 -2.91
CA LYS A 27 -14.44 -10.59 -1.68
C LYS A 27 -15.17 -9.25 -1.84
N CYS A 28 -14.58 -8.30 -2.56
CA CYS A 28 -15.26 -7.05 -2.89
C CYS A 28 -16.48 -7.28 -3.79
N ALA A 29 -16.38 -8.16 -4.80
CA ALA A 29 -17.48 -8.52 -5.66
C ALA A 29 -18.63 -9.20 -4.89
N GLU A 30 -18.32 -10.09 -3.95
CA GLU A 30 -19.32 -10.71 -3.05
C GLU A 30 -20.04 -9.63 -2.23
N ALA A 31 -19.31 -8.69 -1.62
CA ALA A 31 -19.87 -7.61 -0.83
C ALA A 31 -20.76 -6.67 -1.67
N LEU A 32 -20.33 -6.30 -2.88
CA LEU A 32 -21.11 -5.45 -3.78
C LEU A 32 -22.41 -6.13 -4.24
N ARG A 33 -22.39 -7.44 -4.52
CA ARG A 33 -23.61 -8.21 -4.83
C ARG A 33 -24.56 -8.28 -3.63
N ALA A 34 -24.02 -8.41 -2.41
CA ALA A 34 -24.83 -8.40 -1.19
C ALA A 34 -25.50 -7.03 -0.92
N LEU A 35 -25.02 -5.97 -1.57
CA LEU A 35 -25.58 -4.60 -1.57
C LEU A 35 -26.48 -4.32 -2.79
N ASP A 36 -26.88 -5.37 -3.52
CA ASP A 36 -27.76 -5.33 -4.68
C ASP A 36 -27.20 -4.59 -5.92
N TYR A 37 -25.87 -4.36 -6.02
CA TYR A 37 -25.25 -3.85 -7.24
C TYR A 37 -25.16 -4.93 -8.32
N GLN A 38 -25.21 -4.50 -9.60
CA GLN A 38 -24.82 -5.37 -10.72
C GLN A 38 -23.31 -5.44 -10.79
N VAL A 39 -22.72 -6.66 -10.73
CA VAL A 39 -21.28 -6.84 -10.60
C VAL A 39 -20.74 -7.79 -11.65
N SER A 40 -19.78 -7.32 -12.47
CA SER A 40 -18.89 -8.15 -13.26
C SER A 40 -17.50 -8.22 -12.63
N GLU A 41 -16.84 -9.35 -12.78
CA GLU A 41 -15.48 -9.59 -12.33
C GLU A 41 -14.57 -9.65 -13.56
N ILE A 42 -13.60 -8.73 -13.64
CA ILE A 42 -12.64 -8.68 -14.75
C ILE A 42 -11.28 -9.15 -14.25
N ASP A 43 -10.85 -10.33 -14.70
CA ASP A 43 -9.46 -10.75 -14.60
C ASP A 43 -8.65 -9.93 -15.62
N VAL A 44 -7.92 -8.94 -15.13
CA VAL A 44 -7.32 -7.90 -15.94
C VAL A 44 -6.14 -8.43 -16.75
N THR A 45 -6.18 -8.17 -18.05
CA THR A 45 -5.11 -8.47 -18.99
C THR A 45 -4.56 -7.19 -19.62
N ARG A 46 -3.51 -7.31 -20.45
CA ARG A 46 -2.99 -6.18 -21.24
C ARG A 46 -3.97 -5.62 -22.27
N GLN A 47 -5.15 -6.21 -22.38
CA GLN A 47 -6.26 -5.79 -23.25
C GLN A 47 -7.43 -5.24 -22.43
N LEU A 48 -7.15 -4.58 -21.32
CA LEU A 48 -8.17 -4.05 -20.42
C LEU A 48 -9.12 -3.06 -21.09
N ASP A 49 -8.64 -2.28 -22.05
CA ASP A 49 -9.44 -1.38 -22.88
C ASP A 49 -10.57 -2.13 -23.63
N THR A 50 -10.24 -3.28 -24.20
CA THR A 50 -11.20 -4.15 -24.89
C THR A 50 -12.17 -4.78 -23.90
N GLN A 51 -11.68 -5.31 -22.77
CA GLN A 51 -12.50 -5.90 -21.71
C GLN A 51 -13.54 -4.89 -21.18
N LEU A 52 -13.12 -3.64 -20.93
CA LEU A 52 -14.00 -2.57 -20.48
C LEU A 52 -14.99 -2.14 -21.58
N GLY A 53 -14.57 -2.15 -22.83
CA GLY A 53 -15.44 -1.84 -23.98
C GLY A 53 -16.57 -2.87 -24.20
N GLU A 54 -16.34 -4.13 -23.84
CA GLU A 54 -17.31 -5.21 -23.86
C GLU A 54 -18.28 -5.13 -22.67
N GLU A 55 -17.77 -4.95 -21.45
CA GLU A 55 -18.52 -4.92 -20.21
C GLU A 55 -19.33 -3.63 -20.01
N LYS A 56 -18.77 -2.49 -20.41
CA LYS A 56 -19.39 -1.13 -20.28
C LYS A 56 -19.86 -0.81 -18.86
N PRO A 57 -19.00 -0.89 -17.87
CA PRO A 57 -19.38 -0.60 -16.49
C PRO A 57 -19.63 0.89 -16.28
N ASP A 58 -20.50 1.22 -15.32
CA ASP A 58 -20.69 2.59 -14.84
C ASP A 58 -19.54 3.03 -13.93
N VAL A 59 -18.91 2.06 -13.22
CA VAL A 59 -17.82 2.28 -12.26
C VAL A 59 -16.88 1.08 -12.27
N CYS A 60 -15.59 1.34 -12.11
CA CYS A 60 -14.58 0.31 -11.83
C CYS A 60 -14.19 0.32 -10.34
N PHE A 61 -14.40 -0.81 -9.67
CA PHE A 61 -13.78 -1.07 -8.37
C PHE A 61 -12.40 -1.67 -8.61
N ASN A 62 -11.34 -0.90 -8.35
CA ASN A 62 -9.98 -1.38 -8.53
C ASN A 62 -9.55 -2.21 -7.32
N ALA A 63 -9.35 -3.51 -7.49
CA ALA A 63 -8.81 -4.44 -6.51
C ALA A 63 -7.48 -5.07 -6.98
N LEU A 64 -6.82 -4.43 -7.94
CA LEU A 64 -5.49 -4.82 -8.39
C LEU A 64 -4.45 -4.45 -7.33
N HIS A 65 -3.34 -5.19 -7.29
CA HIS A 65 -2.21 -4.90 -6.41
C HIS A 65 -0.90 -4.87 -7.19
N GLY A 66 0.06 -4.05 -6.71
CA GLY A 66 1.37 -3.90 -7.30
C GLY A 66 1.38 -3.17 -8.65
N VAL A 67 2.43 -3.45 -9.43
CA VAL A 67 2.68 -2.81 -10.73
C VAL A 67 1.51 -3.03 -11.70
N GLY A 68 1.08 -1.96 -12.35
CA GLY A 68 -0.07 -1.92 -13.25
C GLY A 68 -1.39 -1.62 -12.54
N GLY A 69 -1.51 -1.87 -11.23
CA GLY A 69 -2.73 -1.66 -10.44
C GLY A 69 -2.66 -0.47 -9.47
N GLU A 70 -1.46 -0.23 -8.90
CA GLU A 70 -1.24 0.77 -7.85
C GLU A 70 -0.33 1.93 -8.28
N ASP A 71 0.18 1.92 -9.50
CA ASP A 71 1.22 2.82 -10.01
C ASP A 71 0.72 3.92 -10.96
N GLY A 72 -0.60 3.96 -11.21
CA GLY A 72 -1.23 4.94 -12.08
C GLY A 72 -1.49 4.46 -13.52
N GLU A 73 -1.02 3.27 -13.93
CA GLU A 73 -1.24 2.76 -15.29
C GLU A 73 -2.74 2.52 -15.57
N VAL A 74 -3.39 1.71 -14.74
CA VAL A 74 -4.82 1.39 -14.87
C VAL A 74 -5.66 2.64 -14.62
N GLN A 75 -5.31 3.45 -13.63
CA GLN A 75 -5.98 4.73 -13.35
C GLN A 75 -5.94 5.66 -14.58
N GLY A 76 -4.80 5.73 -15.27
CA GLY A 76 -4.64 6.53 -16.49
C GLY A 76 -5.54 6.06 -17.64
N LEU A 77 -5.69 4.75 -17.82
CA LEU A 77 -6.62 4.19 -18.80
C LEU A 77 -8.07 4.55 -18.45
N LEU A 78 -8.47 4.39 -17.20
CA LEU A 78 -9.82 4.71 -16.73
C LEU A 78 -10.16 6.19 -16.88
N GLU A 79 -9.20 7.10 -16.64
CA GLU A 79 -9.34 8.54 -16.89
C GLU A 79 -9.57 8.84 -18.40
N VAL A 80 -8.81 8.18 -19.28
CA VAL A 80 -8.97 8.36 -20.74
C VAL A 80 -10.32 7.84 -21.23
N LEU A 81 -10.80 6.76 -20.64
CA LEU A 81 -12.12 6.16 -20.96
C LEU A 81 -13.29 6.87 -20.26
N GLU A 82 -13.01 7.85 -19.38
CA GLU A 82 -14.00 8.57 -18.55
C GLU A 82 -14.86 7.61 -17.70
N ILE A 83 -14.28 6.49 -17.24
CA ILE A 83 -14.96 5.54 -16.35
C ILE A 83 -14.57 5.88 -14.90
N PRO A 84 -15.54 6.25 -14.03
CA PRO A 84 -15.28 6.46 -12.60
C PRO A 84 -14.65 5.23 -11.95
N TYR A 85 -13.69 5.46 -11.04
CA TYR A 85 -12.98 4.37 -10.37
C TYR A 85 -12.69 4.68 -8.91
N THR A 86 -12.43 3.65 -8.13
CA THR A 86 -12.15 3.72 -6.70
C THR A 86 -10.70 4.05 -6.41
N HIS A 87 -10.41 4.46 -5.17
CA HIS A 87 -9.07 4.77 -4.64
C HIS A 87 -8.40 5.99 -5.28
N SER A 88 -7.09 6.08 -5.15
CA SER A 88 -6.29 7.23 -5.59
C SER A 88 -6.16 7.32 -7.10
N GLY A 89 -5.99 8.55 -7.60
CA GLY A 89 -5.81 8.81 -9.03
C GLY A 89 -4.38 8.61 -9.51
N VAL A 90 -4.16 8.86 -10.81
CA VAL A 90 -2.90 8.61 -11.53
C VAL A 90 -1.68 9.16 -10.79
N ARG A 91 -1.71 10.46 -10.45
CA ARG A 91 -0.55 11.14 -9.83
C ARG A 91 -0.23 10.60 -8.45
N ALA A 92 -1.24 10.43 -7.62
CA ALA A 92 -1.07 9.97 -6.24
C ALA A 92 -0.56 8.52 -6.22
N SER A 93 -1.11 7.65 -7.05
CA SER A 93 -0.67 6.26 -7.19
C SER A 93 0.78 6.16 -7.67
N ALA A 94 1.15 6.90 -8.72
CA ALA A 94 2.52 6.90 -9.22
C ALA A 94 3.54 7.44 -8.20
N LEU A 95 3.20 8.51 -7.47
CA LEU A 95 4.07 9.08 -6.44
C LEU A 95 4.19 8.16 -5.22
N ALA A 96 3.11 7.50 -4.79
CA ALA A 96 3.13 6.60 -3.65
C ALA A 96 3.92 5.32 -3.95
N MET A 97 3.83 4.79 -5.18
CA MET A 97 4.59 3.62 -5.60
C MET A 97 6.09 3.87 -5.59
N ASP A 98 6.54 5.10 -5.94
CA ASP A 98 7.94 5.49 -5.87
C ASP A 98 8.31 5.93 -4.45
N LYS A 99 8.94 5.00 -3.69
CA LYS A 99 9.35 5.25 -2.30
C LYS A 99 10.33 6.40 -2.15
N HIS A 100 11.16 6.64 -3.15
CA HIS A 100 12.12 7.74 -3.10
C HIS A 100 11.44 9.10 -3.30
N LEU A 101 10.58 9.22 -4.31
CA LEU A 101 9.86 10.47 -4.60
C LEU A 101 8.87 10.80 -3.48
N SER A 102 8.10 9.83 -3.00
CA SER A 102 7.16 10.04 -1.88
C SER A 102 7.90 10.52 -0.62
N LYS A 103 9.06 9.91 -0.28
CA LYS A 103 9.90 10.36 0.85
C LYS A 103 10.45 11.77 0.67
N GLN A 104 10.82 12.17 -0.54
CA GLN A 104 11.26 13.55 -0.80
C GLN A 104 10.13 14.54 -0.54
N ILE A 105 8.91 14.23 -0.97
CA ILE A 105 7.71 15.06 -0.72
C ILE A 105 7.45 15.15 0.78
N PHE A 106 7.45 14.03 1.49
CA PHE A 106 7.23 13.97 2.94
C PHE A 106 8.29 14.76 3.71
N ALA A 107 9.56 14.57 3.38
CA ALA A 107 10.67 15.31 4.00
C ALA A 107 10.58 16.82 3.76
N ALA A 108 10.22 17.25 2.54
CA ALA A 108 10.03 18.66 2.20
C ALA A 108 8.88 19.30 2.99
N ALA A 109 7.86 18.54 3.35
CA ALA A 109 6.76 18.96 4.22
C ALA A 109 7.09 18.87 5.72
N GLY A 110 8.26 18.34 6.09
CA GLY A 110 8.66 18.18 7.50
C GLY A 110 8.14 16.92 8.18
N LEU A 111 7.54 15.99 7.42
CA LEU A 111 7.16 14.69 7.97
C LEU A 111 8.39 13.83 8.30
N PRO A 112 8.32 13.03 9.38
CA PRO A 112 9.46 12.22 9.81
C PRO A 112 9.67 11.04 8.84
N VAL A 113 10.79 11.02 8.15
CA VAL A 113 11.22 9.93 7.27
C VAL A 113 12.63 9.47 7.63
N ALA A 114 12.92 8.20 7.46
CA ALA A 114 14.26 7.69 7.69
C ALA A 114 15.25 8.20 6.62
N GLN A 115 16.49 8.43 7.02
CA GLN A 115 17.55 8.78 6.08
C GLN A 115 17.70 7.67 5.04
N SER A 116 17.78 8.04 3.77
CA SER A 116 17.93 7.08 2.67
C SER A 116 18.84 7.62 1.58
N VAL A 117 19.43 6.71 0.80
CA VAL A 117 20.22 7.00 -0.39
C VAL A 117 19.78 6.06 -1.52
N LEU A 118 19.83 6.55 -2.76
CA LEU A 118 19.71 5.69 -3.93
C LEU A 118 21.08 5.13 -4.29
N VAL A 119 21.09 3.87 -4.68
CA VAL A 119 22.28 3.17 -5.16
C VAL A 119 21.99 2.65 -6.55
N GLU A 120 22.75 3.15 -7.51
CA GLU A 120 22.68 2.73 -8.91
C GLU A 120 23.85 1.79 -9.22
N GLY A 121 23.56 0.61 -9.70
CA GLY A 121 24.56 -0.40 -10.02
C GLY A 121 25.24 -1.03 -8.78
N ALA A 122 26.22 -1.89 -9.02
CA ALA A 122 26.92 -2.62 -7.97
C ALA A 122 27.88 -1.75 -7.17
N VAL A 123 27.91 -1.97 -5.85
CA VAL A 123 28.85 -1.30 -4.95
C VAL A 123 29.75 -2.31 -4.23
N SER A 124 30.96 -1.89 -3.88
CA SER A 124 31.96 -2.71 -3.18
C SER A 124 32.00 -2.49 -1.67
N GLY A 125 31.24 -1.52 -1.16
CA GLY A 125 31.19 -1.18 0.27
C GLY A 125 29.80 -0.74 0.71
N HIS A 126 29.60 -0.64 2.01
CA HIS A 126 28.32 -0.20 2.58
C HIS A 126 27.98 1.23 2.15
N PRO A 127 26.83 1.44 1.49
CA PRO A 127 26.39 2.79 1.08
C PRO A 127 26.02 3.68 2.28
N MET A 128 25.75 3.05 3.42
CA MET A 128 25.36 3.71 4.66
C MET A 128 25.94 2.93 5.85
N THR A 129 26.18 3.61 6.98
CA THR A 129 26.56 2.93 8.21
C THR A 129 25.44 2.01 8.70
N PRO A 130 25.68 0.71 8.90
CA PRO A 130 24.67 -0.21 9.46
C PRO A 130 24.21 0.20 10.88
N PRO A 131 22.98 -0.17 11.27
CA PRO A 131 22.04 -1.00 10.52
C PRO A 131 21.26 -0.24 9.44
N TYR A 132 21.02 -0.90 8.31
CA TYR A 132 20.21 -0.36 7.21
C TYR A 132 19.40 -1.45 6.50
N VAL A 133 18.42 -1.00 5.72
CA VAL A 133 17.55 -1.83 4.87
C VAL A 133 17.83 -1.52 3.40
N VAL A 134 17.92 -2.54 2.58
CA VAL A 134 17.94 -2.43 1.11
C VAL A 134 16.59 -2.85 0.58
N LYS A 135 16.00 -2.05 -0.28
CA LYS A 135 14.68 -2.34 -0.87
C LYS A 135 14.55 -1.76 -2.27
N PRO A 136 13.71 -2.36 -3.14
CA PRO A 136 13.39 -1.77 -4.43
C PRO A 136 12.65 -0.43 -4.25
N VAL A 137 12.85 0.48 -5.22
CA VAL A 137 12.19 1.80 -5.20
C VAL A 137 10.69 1.66 -5.49
N ASN A 138 10.31 0.85 -6.49
CA ASN A 138 8.98 0.81 -7.11
C ASN A 138 8.28 -0.55 -6.96
N GLN A 139 8.54 -1.30 -5.90
CA GLN A 139 7.87 -2.59 -5.66
C GLN A 139 7.23 -2.62 -4.29
N GLY A 140 6.07 -3.30 -4.20
CA GLY A 140 5.30 -3.49 -2.98
C GLY A 140 5.66 -4.78 -2.22
N SER A 141 4.83 -5.12 -1.23
CA SER A 141 4.76 -6.41 -0.53
C SER A 141 6.05 -6.93 0.10
N SER A 142 6.98 -6.06 0.47
CA SER A 142 8.26 -6.45 1.11
C SER A 142 9.12 -7.43 0.28
N VAL A 143 8.90 -7.50 -1.04
CA VAL A 143 9.69 -8.35 -1.94
C VAL A 143 11.09 -7.76 -2.11
N GLY A 144 12.12 -8.60 -1.97
CA GLY A 144 13.52 -8.20 -2.21
C GLY A 144 14.11 -7.28 -1.14
N ILE A 145 13.64 -7.35 0.10
CA ILE A 145 14.21 -6.60 1.22
C ILE A 145 15.39 -7.37 1.84
N ASP A 146 16.53 -6.69 1.95
CA ASP A 146 17.68 -7.15 2.73
C ASP A 146 17.92 -6.25 3.94
N ILE A 147 18.24 -6.85 5.09
CA ILE A 147 18.60 -6.11 6.32
C ILE A 147 20.07 -6.38 6.65
N VAL A 148 20.84 -5.30 6.74
CA VAL A 148 22.24 -5.33 7.19
C VAL A 148 22.30 -4.79 8.61
N SER A 149 22.46 -5.69 9.59
CA SER A 149 22.39 -5.36 11.02
C SER A 149 23.66 -4.74 11.56
N ASP A 150 24.84 -5.11 11.04
CA ASP A 150 26.11 -4.55 11.45
C ASP A 150 27.16 -4.60 10.32
N GLY A 151 28.28 -3.88 10.52
CA GLY A 151 29.33 -3.73 9.51
C GLY A 151 30.23 -4.97 9.31
N SER A 152 30.06 -6.03 10.08
CA SER A 152 30.75 -7.31 9.87
C SER A 152 30.06 -8.18 8.80
N ILE A 153 28.79 -7.90 8.51
CA ILE A 153 28.04 -8.54 7.45
C ILE A 153 28.51 -7.97 6.11
N ALA A 154 28.76 -8.83 5.14
CA ALA A 154 29.10 -8.38 3.78
C ALA A 154 27.95 -7.58 3.16
N VAL A 155 28.29 -6.71 2.22
CA VAL A 155 27.28 -6.03 1.39
C VAL A 155 26.41 -7.09 0.72
N PRO A 156 25.07 -6.99 0.81
CA PRO A 156 24.17 -8.00 0.24
C PRO A 156 24.35 -8.17 -1.28
N ASP A 157 24.04 -9.35 -1.76
CA ASP A 157 24.13 -9.66 -3.19
C ASP A 157 23.26 -8.72 -4.04
N SER A 158 22.13 -8.28 -3.50
CA SER A 158 21.25 -7.26 -4.10
C SER A 158 21.96 -5.93 -4.39
N LEU A 159 23.04 -5.60 -3.69
CA LEU A 159 23.86 -4.41 -3.90
C LEU A 159 25.23 -4.70 -4.56
N SER A 160 25.70 -5.95 -4.55
CA SER A 160 27.07 -6.31 -4.95
C SER A 160 27.17 -6.91 -6.36
N GLN A 161 26.07 -7.33 -6.98
CA GLN A 161 26.05 -8.00 -8.28
C GLN A 161 25.49 -7.10 -9.39
N THR A 162 25.99 -7.28 -10.62
CA THR A 162 25.42 -6.65 -11.82
C THR A 162 24.24 -7.49 -12.32
N GLY A 163 23.09 -6.88 -12.51
CA GLY A 163 21.88 -7.56 -13.01
C GLY A 163 20.83 -7.75 -11.91
N TRP A 164 20.57 -6.72 -11.19
CA TRP A 164 19.65 -6.67 -10.04
C TRP A 164 18.20 -7.01 -10.34
N ALA A 165 17.53 -7.54 -9.30
CA ALA A 165 16.08 -7.69 -9.25
C ALA A 165 15.31 -6.33 -9.21
N PHE A 166 16.02 -5.20 -9.11
CA PHE A 166 15.45 -3.87 -8.87
C PHE A 166 15.59 -2.90 -10.06
N GLU A 167 15.66 -3.41 -11.28
CA GLU A 167 15.77 -2.56 -12.48
C GLU A 167 16.98 -1.59 -12.44
N GLY A 168 18.01 -1.94 -11.69
CA GLY A 168 19.28 -1.19 -11.60
C GLY A 168 19.33 -0.12 -10.52
N VAL A 169 18.27 0.13 -9.75
CA VAL A 169 18.25 1.12 -8.65
C VAL A 169 17.68 0.51 -7.37
N ALA A 170 18.42 0.60 -6.26
CA ALA A 170 17.94 0.25 -4.93
C ALA A 170 17.87 1.48 -4.03
N MET A 171 16.94 1.49 -3.09
CA MET A 171 16.93 2.42 -1.98
C MET A 171 17.56 1.75 -0.75
N VAL A 172 18.59 2.38 -0.19
CA VAL A 172 19.19 2.00 1.09
C VAL A 172 18.73 2.98 2.14
N GLU A 173 18.10 2.47 3.19
CA GLU A 173 17.44 3.27 4.21
C GLU A 173 17.91 2.87 5.60
N LYS A 174 18.09 3.85 6.49
CA LYS A 174 18.45 3.59 7.89
C LYS A 174 17.39 2.69 8.54
N TYR A 175 17.82 1.58 9.12
CA TYR A 175 16.95 0.68 9.87
C TYR A 175 16.49 1.35 11.18
N ILE A 176 15.20 1.31 11.43
CA ILE A 176 14.57 1.76 12.69
C ILE A 176 14.04 0.52 13.41
N ALA A 177 14.57 0.27 14.59
CA ALA A 177 14.16 -0.85 15.43
C ALA A 177 12.77 -0.60 16.06
N GLY A 178 12.25 -1.58 16.79
CA GLY A 178 11.03 -1.43 17.59
C GLY A 178 9.76 -1.79 16.86
N HIS A 179 8.70 -1.01 17.08
CA HIS A 179 7.32 -1.32 16.67
C HIS A 179 7.09 -1.09 15.18
N GLU A 180 6.30 -1.94 14.57
CA GLU A 180 5.73 -1.74 13.24
C GLU A 180 4.27 -1.31 13.41
N LEU A 181 3.99 -0.07 13.06
CA LEU A 181 2.69 0.56 13.27
C LEU A 181 2.08 0.96 11.92
N THR A 182 0.78 0.89 11.82
CA THR A 182 0.06 1.28 10.61
C THR A 182 -1.22 2.03 10.94
N CYS A 183 -1.63 2.92 10.04
CA CYS A 183 -2.84 3.72 10.19
C CYS A 183 -3.50 3.89 8.83
N ALA A 184 -4.76 3.50 8.72
CA ALA A 184 -5.55 3.76 7.52
C ALA A 184 -6.16 5.17 7.55
N VAL A 185 -6.29 5.76 6.36
CA VAL A 185 -7.06 6.98 6.14
C VAL A 185 -8.22 6.65 5.22
N MET A 186 -9.42 7.07 5.58
CA MET A 186 -10.64 6.89 4.85
C MET A 186 -11.25 8.28 4.56
N GLY A 187 -11.06 8.76 3.33
CA GLY A 187 -11.36 10.15 2.96
C GLY A 187 -10.51 11.16 3.74
N GLU A 188 -11.13 11.92 4.63
CA GLU A 188 -10.47 12.91 5.49
C GLU A 188 -10.30 12.43 6.94
N THR A 189 -10.51 11.14 7.20
CA THR A 189 -10.49 10.58 8.55
C THR A 189 -9.43 9.52 8.70
N ALA A 190 -8.47 9.73 9.60
CA ALA A 190 -7.55 8.69 10.04
C ALA A 190 -8.27 7.72 11.00
N LEU A 191 -8.11 6.43 10.77
CA LEU A 191 -8.63 5.39 11.66
C LEU A 191 -7.71 5.19 12.87
N ASP A 192 -8.00 4.16 13.69
CA ASP A 192 -7.13 3.84 14.81
C ASP A 192 -5.80 3.26 14.33
N VAL A 193 -4.75 3.51 15.11
CA VAL A 193 -3.43 2.92 14.86
C VAL A 193 -3.47 1.45 15.23
N MET A 194 -2.90 0.64 14.35
CA MET A 194 -2.72 -0.80 14.56
C MET A 194 -1.24 -1.13 14.67
N GLU A 195 -0.88 -2.02 15.58
CA GLU A 195 0.45 -2.62 15.63
C GLU A 195 0.45 -3.96 14.91
N ILE A 196 1.47 -4.19 14.09
CA ILE A 196 1.74 -5.44 13.40
C ILE A 196 2.87 -6.14 14.15
N VAL A 197 2.57 -7.29 14.76
CA VAL A 197 3.54 -8.10 15.50
C VAL A 197 3.85 -9.36 14.70
N PRO A 198 4.97 -9.40 13.95
CA PRO A 198 5.35 -10.59 13.19
C PRO A 198 5.67 -11.75 14.14
N VAL A 199 5.19 -12.95 13.82
CA VAL A 199 5.49 -14.16 14.61
C VAL A 199 6.95 -14.57 14.48
N ASN A 200 7.58 -14.33 13.33
CA ASN A 200 8.95 -14.72 13.01
C ASN A 200 9.89 -13.51 12.80
N GLY A 201 9.76 -12.47 13.59
CA GLY A 201 10.74 -11.39 13.72
C GLY A 201 10.73 -10.31 12.63
N TRP A 202 10.15 -10.54 11.45
CA TRP A 202 10.05 -9.57 10.36
C TRP A 202 8.73 -9.70 9.59
N TYR A 203 8.13 -8.56 9.22
CA TYR A 203 6.87 -8.51 8.46
C TYR A 203 7.17 -8.62 6.96
N ASP A 204 7.57 -9.82 6.53
CA ASP A 204 7.81 -10.16 5.12
C ASP A 204 6.53 -10.56 4.39
N TYR A 205 6.67 -10.95 3.11
CA TYR A 205 5.54 -11.40 2.29
C TYR A 205 4.73 -12.53 2.94
N ARG A 206 5.41 -13.50 3.57
CA ARG A 206 4.74 -14.63 4.26
C ARG A 206 4.02 -14.17 5.51
N ALA A 207 4.64 -13.28 6.30
CA ALA A 207 4.01 -12.72 7.48
C ALA A 207 2.77 -11.86 7.14
N LYS A 208 2.70 -11.30 5.91
CA LYS A 208 1.55 -10.52 5.41
C LYS A 208 0.36 -11.37 4.97
N TYR A 209 0.60 -12.54 4.39
CA TYR A 209 -0.43 -13.29 3.66
C TYR A 209 -0.66 -14.72 4.12
N ASP A 210 0.25 -15.33 4.89
CA ASP A 210 0.06 -16.66 5.47
C ASP A 210 -0.77 -16.56 6.76
N ASP A 211 -1.71 -17.48 6.94
CA ASP A 211 -2.50 -17.57 8.18
C ASP A 211 -1.58 -17.71 9.40
N GLY A 212 -1.70 -16.76 10.35
CA GLY A 212 -0.89 -16.75 11.56
C GLY A 212 0.55 -16.25 11.37
N GLY A 213 0.90 -15.63 10.24
CA GLY A 213 2.21 -15.04 9.99
C GLY A 213 2.49 -13.79 10.82
N SER A 214 1.45 -13.06 11.20
CA SER A 214 1.49 -11.91 12.10
C SER A 214 0.28 -11.88 13.03
N ARG A 215 0.40 -11.15 14.14
CA ARG A 215 -0.70 -10.78 15.03
C ARG A 215 -0.94 -9.29 14.90
N HIS A 216 -2.19 -8.88 14.84
CA HIS A 216 -2.58 -7.48 14.76
C HIS A 216 -3.19 -7.03 16.09
N GLU A 217 -2.77 -5.88 16.58
CA GLU A 217 -3.31 -5.25 17.77
C GLU A 217 -3.98 -3.92 17.38
N CYS A 218 -5.32 -3.91 17.37
CA CYS A 218 -6.11 -2.74 17.03
C CYS A 218 -7.10 -2.41 18.16
N PRO A 219 -6.99 -1.24 18.81
CA PRO A 219 -5.93 -0.25 18.64
C PRO A 219 -4.60 -0.75 19.20
N ALA A 220 -3.49 -0.22 18.68
CA ALA A 220 -2.15 -0.51 19.20
C ALA A 220 -2.02 -0.10 20.68
N GLU A 221 -1.28 -0.88 21.48
CA GLU A 221 -1.00 -0.57 22.88
C GLU A 221 0.12 0.50 23.02
N ILE A 222 -0.16 1.71 22.56
CA ILE A 222 0.74 2.87 22.59
C ILE A 222 0.11 4.05 23.32
N ASP A 223 0.93 5.03 23.73
CA ASP A 223 0.38 6.23 24.36
C ASP A 223 -0.45 7.08 23.37
N ALA A 224 -1.43 7.82 23.91
CA ALA A 224 -2.36 8.60 23.09
C ALA A 224 -1.65 9.72 22.30
N GLY A 225 -0.53 10.25 22.78
CA GLY A 225 0.25 11.27 22.09
C GLY A 225 0.90 10.70 20.83
N LEU A 226 1.48 9.49 20.91
CA LEU A 226 2.04 8.78 19.77
C LEU A 226 0.94 8.40 18.77
N ALA A 227 -0.19 7.86 19.23
CA ALA A 227 -1.32 7.54 18.37
C ALA A 227 -1.81 8.76 17.59
N ASN A 228 -2.00 9.89 18.24
CA ASN A 228 -2.41 11.15 17.60
C ASN A 228 -1.37 11.65 16.58
N ARG A 229 -0.07 11.51 16.87
CA ARG A 229 1.01 11.88 15.94
C ARG A 229 0.94 11.02 14.67
N ILE A 230 0.78 9.71 14.81
CA ILE A 230 0.68 8.77 13.68
C ILE A 230 -0.55 9.09 12.82
N GLN A 231 -1.72 9.27 13.45
CA GLN A 231 -2.94 9.64 12.74
C GLN A 231 -2.81 10.96 11.96
N HIS A 232 -2.20 11.98 12.59
CA HIS A 232 -1.95 13.27 11.94
C HIS A 232 -1.01 13.14 10.75
N ILE A 233 0.13 12.44 10.91
CA ILE A 233 1.10 12.20 9.84
C ILE A 233 0.47 11.40 8.70
N SER A 234 -0.35 10.39 9.00
CA SER A 234 -1.05 9.58 8.00
C SER A 234 -1.98 10.43 7.14
N LEU A 235 -2.79 11.27 7.78
CA LEU A 235 -3.70 12.18 7.07
C LEU A 235 -2.94 13.23 6.24
N GLU A 236 -1.88 13.81 6.81
CA GLU A 236 -1.06 14.80 6.10
C GLU A 236 -0.34 14.18 4.90
N ALA A 237 0.24 12.99 5.04
CA ALA A 237 0.89 12.26 3.95
C ALA A 237 -0.10 11.89 2.84
N HIS A 238 -1.32 11.46 3.20
CA HIS A 238 -2.42 11.22 2.27
C HIS A 238 -2.74 12.48 1.44
N MET A 239 -2.89 13.62 2.10
CA MET A 239 -3.21 14.89 1.44
C MET A 239 -2.06 15.41 0.58
N LEU A 240 -0.80 15.28 1.03
CA LEU A 240 0.38 15.76 0.30
C LEU A 240 0.56 15.06 -1.05
N LEU A 241 0.32 13.76 -1.13
CA LEU A 241 0.35 13.02 -2.39
C LEU A 241 -0.90 13.29 -3.25
N GLY A 242 -1.96 13.86 -2.67
CA GLY A 242 -3.26 14.02 -3.31
C GLY A 242 -4.02 12.71 -3.43
N CYS A 243 -3.85 11.83 -2.44
CA CYS A 243 -4.59 10.58 -2.36
C CYS A 243 -6.08 10.80 -2.16
N ARG A 244 -6.88 9.80 -2.49
CA ARG A 244 -8.34 9.75 -2.33
C ARG A 244 -8.78 8.34 -1.94
N GLY A 245 -10.04 8.24 -1.51
CA GLY A 245 -10.57 6.96 -1.08
C GLY A 245 -9.92 6.47 0.20
N VAL A 246 -9.47 5.23 0.21
CA VAL A 246 -8.79 4.61 1.34
C VAL A 246 -7.31 4.46 1.05
N THR A 247 -6.47 4.84 2.01
CA THR A 247 -5.02 4.58 1.98
C THR A 247 -4.56 4.01 3.32
N ARG A 248 -3.33 3.49 3.35
CA ARG A 248 -2.70 3.00 4.58
C ARG A 248 -1.27 3.51 4.67
N ALA A 249 -0.96 4.20 5.77
CA ALA A 249 0.37 4.68 6.09
C ALA A 249 1.08 3.68 7.01
N ASP A 250 2.31 3.30 6.68
CA ASP A 250 3.11 2.34 7.42
C ASP A 250 4.31 3.03 8.09
N PHE A 251 4.57 2.67 9.36
CA PHE A 251 5.54 3.35 10.23
C PHE A 251 6.47 2.37 10.94
N ARG A 252 7.66 2.88 11.31
CA ARG A 252 8.49 2.27 12.34
C ARG A 252 8.66 3.23 13.51
N TYR A 253 8.61 2.67 14.73
CA TYR A 253 8.79 3.44 15.97
C TYR A 253 9.78 2.78 16.91
N ASP A 254 10.88 3.47 17.20
CA ASP A 254 11.86 3.08 18.22
C ASP A 254 11.50 3.78 19.54
N ALA A 255 10.89 3.04 20.45
CA ALA A 255 10.48 3.56 21.75
C ALA A 255 11.65 3.94 22.66
N ALA A 256 12.84 3.34 22.47
CA ALA A 256 14.01 3.65 23.28
C ALA A 256 14.62 5.02 22.93
N GLN A 257 14.47 5.45 21.67
CA GLN A 257 14.98 6.72 21.17
C GLN A 257 13.90 7.75 20.89
N ASP A 258 12.62 7.41 21.06
CA ASP A 258 11.43 8.17 20.63
C ASP A 258 11.55 8.61 19.15
N VAL A 259 11.95 7.69 18.28
CA VAL A 259 12.09 7.94 16.84
C VAL A 259 10.94 7.29 16.10
N LEU A 260 10.06 8.12 15.56
CA LEU A 260 8.96 7.71 14.66
C LEU A 260 9.34 8.07 13.23
N VAL A 261 9.16 7.14 12.26
CA VAL A 261 9.32 7.41 10.84
C VAL A 261 8.17 6.83 10.02
N LEU A 262 7.72 7.60 9.03
CA LEU A 262 6.83 7.15 7.98
C LEU A 262 7.66 6.41 6.92
N LEU A 263 7.26 5.18 6.59
CA LEU A 263 7.91 4.35 5.59
C LEU A 263 7.35 4.59 4.19
N GLU A 264 6.02 4.47 4.06
CA GLU A 264 5.30 4.55 2.78
C GLU A 264 3.80 4.80 2.99
N ILE A 265 3.12 5.15 1.89
CA ILE A 265 1.65 5.18 1.78
C ILE A 265 1.24 4.15 0.73
N ASN A 266 0.33 3.25 1.10
CA ASN A 266 -0.33 2.32 0.18
C ASN A 266 -1.63 2.96 -0.30
N THR A 267 -1.73 3.20 -1.60
CA THR A 267 -2.91 3.85 -2.21
C THR A 267 -4.04 2.88 -2.53
N GLN A 268 -3.77 1.58 -2.47
CA GLN A 268 -4.72 0.51 -2.73
C GLN A 268 -4.49 -0.67 -1.78
N PRO A 269 -4.81 -0.49 -0.49
CA PRO A 269 -4.54 -1.52 0.50
C PRO A 269 -5.36 -2.79 0.23
N GLY A 270 -4.82 -3.94 0.64
CA GLY A 270 -5.46 -5.24 0.48
C GLY A 270 -6.86 -5.30 1.11
N MET A 271 -7.73 -6.08 0.48
CA MET A 271 -9.13 -6.28 0.88
C MET A 271 -9.44 -7.78 1.07
N THR A 272 -8.42 -8.55 1.50
CA THR A 272 -8.62 -9.95 1.89
C THR A 272 -9.19 -10.05 3.31
N PRO A 273 -9.69 -11.23 3.76
CA PRO A 273 -10.20 -11.41 5.12
C PRO A 273 -9.20 -11.13 6.26
N VAL A 274 -7.89 -11.16 5.95
CA VAL A 274 -6.80 -10.90 6.90
C VAL A 274 -6.10 -9.55 6.64
N SER A 275 -6.73 -8.69 5.85
CA SER A 275 -6.16 -7.38 5.49
C SER A 275 -6.39 -6.35 6.59
N LEU A 276 -5.39 -5.50 6.81
CA LEU A 276 -5.32 -4.53 7.91
C LEU A 276 -6.42 -3.47 7.86
N VAL A 277 -6.75 -2.95 6.68
CA VAL A 277 -7.77 -1.89 6.55
C VAL A 277 -9.17 -2.38 6.90
N PRO A 278 -9.67 -3.52 6.40
CA PRO A 278 -10.93 -4.09 6.87
C PRO A 278 -10.99 -4.32 8.38
N GLU A 279 -9.89 -4.75 8.99
CA GLU A 279 -9.81 -4.96 10.44
C GLU A 279 -9.87 -3.64 11.22
N MET A 280 -9.12 -2.60 10.79
CA MET A 280 -9.21 -1.26 11.39
C MET A 280 -10.61 -0.64 11.23
N ALA A 281 -11.26 -0.84 10.08
CA ALA A 281 -12.63 -0.37 9.85
C ALA A 281 -13.63 -1.08 10.77
N ALA A 282 -13.51 -2.41 10.91
CA ALA A 282 -14.37 -3.20 11.79
C ALA A 282 -14.23 -2.79 13.26
N TYR A 283 -13.03 -2.42 13.73
CA TYR A 283 -12.82 -1.85 15.06
C TYR A 283 -13.63 -0.57 15.28
N ARG A 284 -13.81 0.25 14.24
CA ARG A 284 -14.68 1.45 14.25
C ARG A 284 -16.17 1.15 14.03
N GLY A 285 -16.55 -0.14 13.95
CA GLY A 285 -17.94 -0.55 13.72
C GLY A 285 -18.38 -0.45 12.26
N ILE A 286 -17.44 -0.30 11.32
CA ILE A 286 -17.68 -0.31 9.87
C ILE A 286 -17.39 -1.74 9.38
N ASP A 287 -18.43 -2.51 9.09
CA ASP A 287 -18.26 -3.85 8.56
C ASP A 287 -17.72 -3.86 7.12
N PHE A 288 -17.33 -5.03 6.63
CA PHE A 288 -16.70 -5.16 5.31
C PHE A 288 -17.61 -4.66 4.17
N ASN A 289 -18.91 -4.94 4.22
CA ASN A 289 -19.85 -4.49 3.19
C ASN A 289 -19.98 -2.95 3.21
N GLN A 290 -20.06 -2.36 4.39
CA GLN A 290 -20.11 -0.90 4.57
C GLN A 290 -18.82 -0.23 4.08
N LEU A 291 -17.65 -0.84 4.34
CA LEU A 291 -16.36 -0.36 3.84
C LEU A 291 -16.33 -0.39 2.30
N VAL A 292 -16.70 -1.52 1.69
CA VAL A 292 -16.74 -1.68 0.23
C VAL A 292 -17.78 -0.72 -0.40
N GLN A 293 -18.92 -0.53 0.23
CA GLN A 293 -19.94 0.44 -0.19
C GLN A 293 -19.38 1.86 -0.18
N TRP A 294 -18.74 2.26 0.91
CA TRP A 294 -18.14 3.59 1.01
C TRP A 294 -17.08 3.81 -0.08
N ILE A 295 -16.21 2.81 -0.32
CA ILE A 295 -15.17 2.89 -1.35
C ILE A 295 -15.78 3.07 -2.73
N VAL A 296 -16.82 2.33 -3.09
CA VAL A 296 -17.43 2.44 -4.41
C VAL A 296 -18.23 3.73 -4.57
N GLU A 297 -18.86 4.23 -3.51
CA GLU A 297 -19.61 5.49 -3.54
C GLU A 297 -18.70 6.73 -3.67
N ASP A 298 -17.44 6.63 -3.23
CA ASP A 298 -16.41 7.65 -3.43
C ASP A 298 -15.85 7.68 -4.87
N ALA A 299 -16.15 6.69 -5.71
CA ALA A 299 -15.58 6.57 -7.06
C ALA A 299 -15.90 7.78 -7.94
N SER A 300 -14.91 8.26 -8.67
CA SER A 300 -15.03 9.38 -9.63
C SER A 300 -13.89 9.38 -10.64
N CYS A 301 -14.01 10.16 -11.72
CA CYS A 301 -12.88 10.54 -12.57
C CYS A 301 -12.20 11.81 -12.06
N ARG A 302 -11.04 12.13 -12.63
CA ARG A 302 -10.22 13.33 -12.31
C ARG A 302 -9.77 13.35 -10.84
N ARG A 303 -9.32 12.20 -10.42
CA ARG A 303 -8.78 11.99 -9.07
C ARG A 303 -7.34 12.49 -8.91
#